data_7c180b14cc6dff7d6c9791571f245013
#
_entry.id   7c180b14cc6dff7d6c9791571f245013
#
_cell.length_a   1.000
_cell.length_b   1.000
_cell.length_c   1.000
_cell.angle_alpha   90.00
_cell.angle_beta   90.00
_cell.angle_gamma   90.00
#
_symmetry.space_group_name_H-M   'P 1'
#
loop_
_entity.id
_entity.type
_entity.pdbx_description
1 polymer ?
#
loop_
_entity_poly.entity_id
_entity_poly.type
_entity_poly.pdbx_seq_one_letter_code
_entity_poly.pdbx_strand_id
1 'polypeptide(L)'
;ARHLNHAGPHGVNQIADWTARGILAGAAQDAPTTPDAFGDGPLELRARAWLDINCAHCHRAGGGASNSGLFLAWDETNPAGWGIHKRPTAAGRGAGDSLFVIEPGKPDQSILVHRLESVEPGVIMPELGRTVVDRQGLKLISDWIAAMPTAAPASVSAPPQ
;
A
#
# COMPACT_ATOMS: atom_id res chain seq x y z
N ALA A 1 13.04 3.16 -9.27
CA ALA A 1 13.96 4.25 -8.89
C ALA A 1 13.49 4.99 -7.66
N ARG A 2 12.19 5.34 -7.56
CA ARG A 2 11.64 6.19 -6.47
C ARG A 2 11.95 5.67 -5.06
N HIS A 3 11.94 4.37 -4.83
CA HIS A 3 12.23 3.76 -3.52
C HIS A 3 13.72 3.72 -3.16
N LEU A 4 14.59 3.92 -4.13
CA LEU A 4 16.03 3.96 -3.93
C LEU A 4 16.57 5.39 -3.87
N ASN A 5 15.74 6.38 -4.23
CA ASN A 5 16.14 7.79 -4.24
C ASN A 5 16.00 8.42 -2.84
N HIS A 6 16.60 7.78 -1.85
CA HIS A 6 16.61 8.18 -0.45
C HIS A 6 18.01 8.01 0.14
N ALA A 7 18.24 8.65 1.27
CA ALA A 7 19.44 8.41 2.07
C ALA A 7 19.45 6.95 2.57
N GLY A 8 20.52 6.24 2.26
CA GLY A 8 20.77 4.92 2.82
C GLY A 8 21.26 4.96 4.26
N PRO A 9 21.64 3.81 4.84
CA PRO A 9 22.06 3.70 6.25
C PRO A 9 23.22 4.61 6.65
N HIS A 10 24.00 5.07 5.67
CA HIS A 10 25.16 5.96 5.90
C HIS A 10 24.88 7.43 5.53
N GLY A 11 23.61 7.81 5.35
CA GLY A 11 23.23 9.18 5.02
C GLY A 11 23.50 9.60 3.57
N VAL A 12 24.03 8.70 2.72
CA VAL A 12 24.27 8.95 1.30
C VAL A 12 23.07 8.44 0.49
N ASN A 13 22.65 9.21 -0.52
CA ASN A 13 21.59 8.78 -1.42
C ASN A 13 21.98 7.47 -2.13
N GLN A 14 21.11 6.45 -2.07
CA GLN A 14 21.41 5.11 -2.56
C GLN A 14 21.67 5.06 -4.07
N ILE A 15 20.92 5.84 -4.87
CA ILE A 15 21.15 5.93 -6.32
C ILE A 15 22.53 6.53 -6.59
N ALA A 16 22.88 7.60 -5.91
CA ALA A 16 24.18 8.25 -6.06
C ALA A 16 25.34 7.34 -5.63
N ASP A 17 25.23 6.69 -4.48
CA ASP A 17 26.23 5.74 -3.97
C ASP A 17 26.44 4.57 -4.94
N TRP A 18 25.36 3.93 -5.38
CA TRP A 18 25.45 2.78 -6.29
C TRP A 18 25.96 3.15 -7.68
N THR A 19 25.62 4.35 -8.15
CA THR A 19 26.18 4.89 -9.41
C THR A 19 27.68 5.15 -9.28
N ALA A 20 28.11 5.80 -8.21
CA ALA A 20 29.52 6.06 -7.95
C ALA A 20 30.36 4.78 -7.82
N ARG A 21 29.79 3.73 -7.26
CA ARG A 21 30.42 2.41 -7.11
C ARG A 21 30.33 1.53 -8.36
N GLY A 22 29.69 2.00 -9.44
CA GLY A 22 29.52 1.23 -10.67
C GLY A 22 28.54 0.05 -10.57
N ILE A 23 27.75 -0.03 -9.49
CA ILE A 23 26.72 -1.06 -9.29
C ILE A 23 25.49 -0.74 -10.15
N LEU A 24 25.15 0.54 -10.30
CA LEU A 24 24.02 1.03 -11.06
C LEU A 24 24.49 1.91 -12.21
N ALA A 25 24.11 1.56 -13.44
CA ALA A 25 24.37 2.35 -14.65
C ALA A 25 23.06 2.94 -15.19
N GLY A 26 23.16 4.14 -15.80
CA GLY A 26 22.01 4.78 -16.46
C GLY A 26 20.89 5.24 -15.52
N ALA A 27 21.19 5.46 -14.24
CA ALA A 27 20.22 6.01 -13.31
C ALA A 27 19.84 7.45 -13.71
N ALA A 28 18.53 7.73 -13.73
CA ALA A 28 18.05 9.10 -13.92
C ALA A 28 18.47 9.98 -12.73
N GLN A 29 19.10 11.10 -13.01
CA GLN A 29 19.56 12.06 -11.98
C GLN A 29 18.38 12.72 -11.25
N ASP A 30 17.24 12.81 -11.93
CA ASP A 30 15.98 13.40 -11.49
C ASP A 30 14.93 12.35 -11.12
N ALA A 31 15.35 11.15 -10.73
CA ALA A 31 14.42 10.09 -10.34
C ALA A 31 13.46 10.60 -9.26
N PRO A 32 12.14 10.33 -9.37
CA PRO A 32 11.19 10.75 -8.35
C PRO A 32 11.50 10.09 -7.01
N THR A 33 11.03 10.73 -5.93
CA THR A 33 11.07 10.18 -4.57
C THR A 33 9.67 9.83 -4.09
N THR A 34 9.58 8.94 -3.11
CA THR A 34 8.38 8.76 -2.27
C THR A 34 8.70 9.27 -0.87
N PRO A 35 7.71 9.69 -0.07
CA PRO A 35 7.95 9.98 1.34
C PRO A 35 8.53 8.77 2.07
N ASP A 36 9.31 9.04 3.11
CA ASP A 36 9.64 8.00 4.08
C ASP A 36 8.35 7.55 4.79
N ALA A 37 8.05 6.26 4.73
CA ALA A 37 6.86 5.69 5.34
C ALA A 37 6.81 5.91 6.86
N PHE A 38 7.98 6.01 7.50
CA PHE A 38 8.11 6.17 8.95
C PHE A 38 8.67 7.54 9.37
N GLY A 39 8.78 8.49 8.42
CA GLY A 39 9.16 9.86 8.68
C GLY A 39 7.99 10.76 9.14
N ASP A 40 8.20 12.07 9.08
CA ASP A 40 7.27 13.08 9.61
C ASP A 40 6.26 13.61 8.59
N GLY A 41 6.17 13.01 7.41
CA GLY A 41 5.26 13.43 6.34
C GLY A 41 3.77 13.16 6.66
N PRO A 42 2.84 13.68 5.82
CA PRO A 42 1.41 13.44 5.97
C PRO A 42 1.09 11.94 6.02
N LEU A 43 0.21 11.55 6.95
CA LEU A 43 -0.11 10.14 7.23
C LEU A 43 -0.53 9.35 6.00
N GLU A 44 -1.40 9.93 5.16
CA GLU A 44 -1.84 9.30 3.91
C GLU A 44 -0.68 9.03 2.95
N LEU A 45 0.21 10.00 2.75
CA LEU A 45 1.34 9.84 1.85
C LEU A 45 2.33 8.80 2.36
N ARG A 46 2.54 8.72 3.67
CA ARG A 46 3.37 7.68 4.31
C ARG A 46 2.76 6.29 4.15
N ALA A 47 1.46 6.15 4.39
CA ALA A 47 0.73 4.90 4.20
C ALA A 47 0.78 4.45 2.73
N ARG A 48 0.55 5.38 1.79
CA ARG A 48 0.65 5.11 0.34
C ARG A 48 2.05 4.69 -0.08
N ALA A 49 3.10 5.33 0.44
CA ALA A 49 4.48 4.94 0.19
C ALA A 49 4.78 3.53 0.71
N TRP A 50 4.29 3.19 1.91
CA TRP A 50 4.44 1.86 2.48
C TRP A 50 3.73 0.78 1.64
N LEU A 51 2.50 1.05 1.18
CA LEU A 51 1.74 0.15 0.32
C LEU A 51 2.41 -0.03 -1.06
N ASP A 52 2.94 1.03 -1.65
CA ASP A 52 3.67 0.94 -2.92
C ASP A 52 4.90 0.04 -2.81
N ILE A 53 5.66 0.16 -1.72
CA ILE A 53 6.87 -0.65 -1.48
C ILE A 53 6.51 -2.12 -1.25
N ASN A 54 5.53 -2.40 -0.40
CA ASN A 54 5.28 -3.74 0.11
C ASN A 54 4.24 -4.53 -0.68
N CYS A 55 3.38 -3.87 -1.47
CA CYS A 55 2.21 -4.50 -2.07
C CYS A 55 2.10 -4.28 -3.59
N ALA A 56 2.52 -3.12 -4.12
CA ALA A 56 2.27 -2.77 -5.51
C ALA A 56 3.02 -3.63 -6.52
N HIS A 57 4.08 -4.34 -6.12
CA HIS A 57 4.75 -5.28 -7.03
C HIS A 57 3.83 -6.40 -7.51
N CYS A 58 2.83 -6.80 -6.70
CA CYS A 58 1.75 -7.72 -7.08
C CYS A 58 0.44 -7.00 -7.38
N HIS A 59 0.05 -6.00 -6.55
CA HIS A 59 -1.22 -5.27 -6.63
C HIS A 59 -1.12 -4.03 -7.53
N ARG A 60 -1.01 -4.26 -8.83
CA ARG A 60 -1.00 -3.26 -9.90
C ARG A 60 -1.51 -3.87 -11.20
N ALA A 61 -1.82 -3.06 -12.19
CA ALA A 61 -2.17 -3.54 -13.52
C ALA A 61 -1.03 -4.42 -14.08
N GLY A 62 -1.37 -5.64 -14.52
CA GLY A 62 -0.40 -6.63 -15.01
C GLY A 62 0.47 -7.28 -13.93
N GLY A 63 0.27 -7.00 -12.65
CA GLY A 63 0.92 -7.70 -11.54
C GLY A 63 0.26 -9.03 -11.22
N GLY A 64 0.93 -9.87 -10.42
CA GLY A 64 0.46 -11.22 -10.07
C GLY A 64 -0.91 -11.27 -9.38
N ALA A 65 -1.32 -10.19 -8.70
CA ALA A 65 -2.61 -10.05 -8.03
C ALA A 65 -3.54 -9.05 -8.74
N SER A 66 -3.32 -8.76 -10.04
CA SER A 66 -4.13 -7.81 -10.82
C SER A 66 -5.61 -8.16 -10.89
N ASN A 67 -5.95 -9.47 -10.84
CA ASN A 67 -7.33 -9.97 -10.83
C ASN A 67 -8.12 -9.56 -9.57
N SER A 68 -7.44 -9.16 -8.49
CA SER A 68 -8.10 -8.63 -7.29
C SER A 68 -8.76 -7.27 -7.52
N GLY A 69 -8.31 -6.53 -8.56
CA GLY A 69 -8.69 -5.14 -8.79
C GLY A 69 -8.27 -4.19 -7.65
N LEU A 70 -7.34 -4.63 -6.79
CA LEU A 70 -6.68 -3.81 -5.79
C LEU A 70 -5.38 -3.31 -6.41
N PHE A 71 -5.23 -1.98 -6.50
CA PHE A 71 -4.08 -1.34 -7.13
C PHE A 71 -3.45 -0.37 -6.12
N LEU A 72 -2.25 -0.69 -5.68
CA LEU A 72 -1.58 -0.01 -4.57
C LEU A 72 -0.31 0.74 -5.01
N ALA A 73 -0.11 0.87 -6.32
CA ALA A 73 0.99 1.67 -6.85
C ALA A 73 0.86 3.14 -6.46
N TRP A 74 1.99 3.81 -6.31
CA TRP A 74 2.06 5.21 -5.88
C TRP A 74 1.24 6.17 -6.74
N ASP A 75 1.19 5.90 -8.05
CA ASP A 75 0.49 6.70 -9.05
C ASP A 75 -1.00 6.34 -9.24
N GLU A 76 -1.52 5.34 -8.49
CA GLU A 76 -2.95 5.08 -8.47
C GLU A 76 -3.69 6.23 -7.77
N THR A 77 -4.75 6.72 -8.41
CA THR A 77 -5.55 7.86 -7.91
C THR A 77 -6.99 7.50 -7.59
N ASN A 78 -7.43 6.30 -8.01
CA ASN A 78 -8.80 5.85 -7.76
C ASN A 78 -8.93 5.28 -6.35
N PRO A 79 -9.77 5.86 -5.47
CA PRO A 79 -9.97 5.34 -4.12
C PRO A 79 -10.46 3.88 -4.07
N ALA A 80 -11.28 3.46 -5.03
CA ALA A 80 -11.71 2.08 -5.13
C ALA A 80 -10.55 1.15 -5.53
N GLY A 81 -9.59 1.64 -6.32
CA GLY A 81 -8.34 0.94 -6.62
C GLY A 81 -7.51 0.71 -5.36
N TRP A 82 -7.49 1.66 -4.42
CA TRP A 82 -6.83 1.50 -3.11
C TRP A 82 -7.55 0.53 -2.17
N GLY A 83 -8.78 0.15 -2.49
CA GLY A 83 -9.58 -0.75 -1.67
C GLY A 83 -10.66 -0.08 -0.82
N ILE A 84 -10.82 1.24 -0.89
CA ILE A 84 -11.82 1.99 -0.12
C ILE A 84 -13.23 1.57 -0.57
N HIS A 85 -14.05 1.06 0.37
CA HIS A 85 -15.36 0.48 0.13
C HIS A 85 -15.40 -0.59 -0.98
N LYS A 86 -14.24 -1.20 -1.27
CA LYS A 86 -14.12 -2.25 -2.29
C LYS A 86 -14.40 -3.60 -1.65
N ARG A 87 -15.39 -4.32 -2.18
CA ARG A 87 -15.57 -5.74 -1.85
C ARG A 87 -14.45 -6.56 -2.48
N PRO A 88 -13.93 -7.58 -1.77
CA PRO A 88 -12.91 -8.45 -2.32
C PRO A 88 -13.49 -9.28 -3.47
N THR A 89 -12.68 -9.56 -4.49
CA THR A 89 -13.07 -10.43 -5.61
C THR A 89 -13.09 -11.89 -5.18
N ALA A 90 -12.08 -12.32 -4.43
CA ALA A 90 -11.93 -13.71 -3.99
C ALA A 90 -10.99 -13.78 -2.77
N ALA A 91 -11.42 -13.29 -1.60
CA ALA A 91 -10.59 -13.30 -0.41
C ALA A 91 -10.70 -14.61 0.40
N GLY A 92 -11.78 -15.38 0.23
CA GLY A 92 -11.99 -16.60 1.02
C GLY A 92 -11.83 -16.33 2.52
N ARG A 93 -11.07 -17.19 3.21
CA ARG A 93 -10.73 -17.02 4.64
C ARG A 93 -9.99 -15.71 4.93
N GLY A 94 -9.28 -15.17 3.95
CA GLY A 94 -8.57 -13.90 4.08
C GLY A 94 -9.47 -12.67 4.21
N ALA A 95 -10.79 -12.82 4.07
CA ALA A 95 -11.74 -11.75 4.36
C ALA A 95 -11.96 -11.57 5.88
N GLY A 96 -11.75 -12.61 6.69
CA GLY A 96 -12.26 -12.63 8.06
C GLY A 96 -13.76 -12.38 8.05
N ASP A 97 -14.24 -11.59 8.99
CA ASP A 97 -15.65 -11.16 9.06
C ASP A 97 -15.89 -9.80 8.38
N SER A 98 -14.93 -9.29 7.62
CA SER A 98 -14.95 -7.95 7.02
C SER A 98 -15.55 -7.96 5.62
N LEU A 99 -16.29 -6.89 5.27
CA LEU A 99 -16.97 -6.75 3.98
C LEU A 99 -16.12 -6.05 2.92
N PHE A 100 -15.27 -5.13 3.35
CA PHE A 100 -14.49 -4.28 2.45
C PHE A 100 -12.98 -4.44 2.68
N VAL A 101 -12.21 -4.22 1.62
CA VAL A 101 -10.75 -4.21 1.71
C VAL A 101 -10.29 -3.12 2.68
N ILE A 102 -10.87 -1.92 2.56
CA ILE A 102 -10.74 -0.82 3.51
C ILE A 102 -12.15 -0.30 3.85
N GLU A 103 -12.48 -0.32 5.13
CA GLU A 103 -13.65 0.34 5.69
C GLU A 103 -13.18 1.64 6.38
N PRO A 104 -13.45 2.83 5.81
CA PRO A 104 -13.00 4.09 6.37
C PRO A 104 -13.41 4.28 7.83
N GLY A 105 -12.46 4.73 8.65
CA GLY A 105 -12.64 4.91 10.09
C GLY A 105 -12.63 3.62 10.92
N LYS A 106 -12.52 2.43 10.28
CA LYS A 106 -12.67 1.14 10.96
C LYS A 106 -11.57 0.16 10.55
N PRO A 107 -10.36 0.32 11.06
CA PRO A 107 -9.24 -0.58 10.72
C PRO A 107 -9.53 -2.04 11.10
N ASP A 108 -10.19 -2.29 12.22
CA ASP A 108 -10.58 -3.61 12.71
C ASP A 108 -11.65 -4.32 11.85
N GLN A 109 -12.36 -3.58 11.00
CA GLN A 109 -13.33 -4.10 10.02
C GLN A 109 -12.80 -4.05 8.58
N SER A 110 -11.49 -3.91 8.42
CA SER A 110 -10.83 -3.81 7.12
C SER A 110 -10.05 -5.09 6.82
N ILE A 111 -10.35 -5.74 5.69
CA ILE A 111 -9.65 -6.96 5.22
C ILE A 111 -8.15 -6.73 5.11
N LEU A 112 -7.73 -5.53 4.68
CA LEU A 112 -6.32 -5.18 4.57
C LEU A 112 -5.60 -5.35 5.92
N VAL A 113 -6.17 -4.81 7.00
CA VAL A 113 -5.60 -4.92 8.36
C VAL A 113 -5.59 -6.36 8.83
N HIS A 114 -6.70 -7.09 8.68
CA HIS A 114 -6.80 -8.51 9.03
C HIS A 114 -5.68 -9.34 8.36
N ARG A 115 -5.44 -9.13 7.07
CA ARG A 115 -4.40 -9.85 6.33
C ARG A 115 -2.98 -9.42 6.71
N LEU A 116 -2.76 -8.15 7.05
CA LEU A 116 -1.47 -7.65 7.52
C LEU A 116 -1.14 -8.18 8.92
N GLU A 117 -2.12 -8.38 9.77
CA GLU A 117 -1.95 -8.90 11.12
C GLU A 117 -1.75 -10.42 11.14
N SER A 118 -2.29 -11.14 10.17
CA SER A 118 -2.20 -12.59 10.09
C SER A 118 -0.80 -13.08 9.77
N VAL A 119 -0.47 -14.25 10.32
CA VAL A 119 0.69 -15.08 9.92
C VAL A 119 0.23 -16.43 9.33
N GLU A 120 -1.08 -16.62 9.17
CA GLU A 120 -1.66 -17.86 8.67
C GLU A 120 -1.48 -17.98 7.14
N PRO A 121 -0.96 -19.13 6.65
CA PRO A 121 -0.86 -19.36 5.20
C PRO A 121 -2.22 -19.24 4.50
N GLY A 122 -2.25 -18.50 3.38
CA GLY A 122 -3.47 -18.20 2.61
C GLY A 122 -4.31 -17.04 3.15
N VAL A 123 -3.95 -16.49 4.33
CA VAL A 123 -4.53 -15.27 4.89
C VAL A 123 -3.52 -14.14 4.88
N ILE A 124 -2.28 -14.42 5.28
CA ILE A 124 -1.16 -13.47 5.37
C ILE A 124 -0.98 -12.67 4.06
N MET A 125 -0.74 -11.35 4.19
CA MET A 125 -0.26 -10.49 3.10
C MET A 125 0.91 -9.61 3.60
N PRO A 126 1.98 -9.46 2.79
CA PRO A 126 2.32 -10.20 1.55
C PRO A 126 2.41 -11.72 1.78
N GLU A 127 2.05 -12.51 0.78
CA GLU A 127 2.14 -13.98 0.85
C GLU A 127 3.60 -14.47 0.84
N LEU A 128 4.48 -13.70 0.23
CA LEU A 128 5.90 -14.03 0.08
C LEU A 128 6.77 -13.04 0.85
N GLY A 129 7.92 -13.52 1.30
CA GLY A 129 8.95 -12.70 1.95
C GLY A 129 8.63 -12.27 3.38
N ARG A 130 7.56 -12.79 4.00
CA ARG A 130 7.16 -12.44 5.36
C ARG A 130 6.78 -13.69 6.18
N THR A 131 7.32 -13.78 7.39
CA THR A 131 6.98 -14.81 8.38
C THR A 131 6.55 -14.22 9.74
N VAL A 132 6.72 -12.90 9.90
CA VAL A 132 6.36 -12.16 11.11
C VAL A 132 5.53 -10.93 10.73
N VAL A 133 4.76 -10.42 11.68
CA VAL A 133 3.99 -9.18 11.49
C VAL A 133 4.93 -7.98 11.53
N ASP A 134 4.90 -7.14 10.49
CA ASP A 134 5.46 -5.78 10.55
C ASP A 134 4.55 -4.90 11.41
N ARG A 135 4.88 -4.81 12.71
CA ARG A 135 4.09 -4.05 13.68
C ARG A 135 4.04 -2.54 13.36
N GLN A 136 5.12 -2.01 12.80
CA GLN A 136 5.20 -0.59 12.47
C GLN A 136 4.36 -0.27 11.23
N GLY A 137 4.46 -1.08 10.19
CA GLY A 137 3.62 -0.96 9.00
C GLY A 137 2.15 -1.19 9.30
N LEU A 138 1.81 -2.22 10.11
CA LEU A 138 0.45 -2.48 10.54
C LEU A 138 -0.16 -1.27 11.27
N LYS A 139 0.60 -0.69 12.21
CA LYS A 139 0.16 0.53 12.92
C LYS A 139 -0.06 1.69 11.96
N LEU A 140 0.86 1.94 11.05
CA LEU A 140 0.76 3.02 10.07
C LEU A 140 -0.52 2.89 9.22
N ILE A 141 -0.81 1.70 8.72
CA ILE A 141 -2.01 1.44 7.90
C ILE A 141 -3.29 1.56 8.74
N SER A 142 -3.28 1.04 9.97
CA SER A 142 -4.42 1.15 10.88
C SER A 142 -4.73 2.61 11.24
N ASP A 143 -3.71 3.40 11.57
CA ASP A 143 -3.85 4.83 11.87
C ASP A 143 -4.39 5.60 10.66
N TRP A 144 -3.90 5.30 9.45
CA TRP A 144 -4.39 5.92 8.22
C TRP A 144 -5.87 5.61 7.97
N ILE A 145 -6.28 4.34 8.10
CA ILE A 145 -7.68 3.94 7.93
C ILE A 145 -8.57 4.60 9.00
N ALA A 146 -8.11 4.63 10.26
CA ALA A 146 -8.84 5.27 11.35
C ALA A 146 -9.07 6.78 11.13
N ALA A 147 -8.12 7.44 10.46
CA ALA A 147 -8.22 8.87 10.15
C ALA A 147 -9.11 9.19 8.92
N MET A 148 -9.52 8.16 8.16
CA MET A 148 -10.38 8.39 6.99
C MET A 148 -11.79 8.84 7.40
N PRO A 149 -12.42 9.77 6.65
CA PRO A 149 -13.82 10.13 6.86
C PRO A 149 -14.75 8.92 6.69
N THR A 150 -15.66 8.71 7.63
CA THR A 150 -16.60 7.58 7.61
C THR A 150 -17.81 7.80 6.67
N ALA A 151 -18.01 9.01 6.16
CA ALA A 151 -19.06 9.28 5.20
C ALA A 151 -18.74 8.65 3.84
N ALA A 152 -19.63 7.81 3.32
CA ALA A 152 -19.54 7.36 1.94
C ALA A 152 -19.53 8.59 1.00
N PRO A 153 -18.73 8.57 -0.07
CA PRO A 153 -18.86 9.63 -1.08
C PRO A 153 -20.30 9.68 -1.53
N ALA A 154 -20.87 10.90 -1.55
CA ALA A 154 -22.24 11.10 -1.99
C ALA A 154 -22.46 10.38 -3.32
N SER A 155 -23.46 9.50 -3.37
CA SER A 155 -23.82 8.77 -4.56
C SER A 155 -24.00 9.78 -5.71
N VAL A 156 -23.20 9.65 -6.74
CA VAL A 156 -23.46 10.35 -8.01
C VAL A 156 -24.83 9.84 -8.46
N SER A 157 -25.85 10.67 -8.32
CA SER A 157 -27.20 10.37 -8.80
C SER A 157 -27.08 10.11 -10.30
N ALA A 158 -27.55 8.93 -10.73
CA ALA A 158 -27.66 8.63 -12.14
C ALA A 158 -28.49 9.71 -12.83
N PRO A 159 -28.12 10.16 -14.04
CA PRO A 159 -28.94 11.10 -14.78
C PRO A 159 -30.33 10.47 -15.05
N PRO A 160 -31.41 11.25 -15.02
CA PRO A 160 -32.75 10.76 -15.35
C PRO A 160 -32.75 10.25 -16.80
N GLN A 161 -33.38 9.11 -17.03
CA GLN A 161 -33.59 8.50 -18.36
C GLN A 161 -34.63 9.29 -19.14
#